data_e62f44112ae125862635541f4493d898
#
_entry.id   e62f44112ae125862635541f4493d898
#
_cell.length_a   1.000
_cell.length_b   1.000
_cell.length_c   1.000
_cell.angle_alpha   90.00
_cell.angle_beta   90.00
_cell.angle_gamma   90.00
#
_symmetry.space_group_name_H-M   'P 1'
#
loop_
_entity.id
_entity.type
_entity.pdbx_description
1 polymer ?
#
loop_
_entity_poly.entity_id
_entity_poly.type
_entity_poly.pdbx_seq_one_letter_code
_entity_poly.pdbx_strand_id
1 'polypeptide(L)'
;VSEDGQSGLTEDYVFSYSNGWSDIIATFIPNYSGGDSDKLGLYYGEIGSTSGPKYIGATIFVLMILGLVLVKGPKKWWLVTVMLLTIVLSMGSNHFAWFNRFMFDYFPLYNKFRAPSMMMVLVQVSAGLLGILGVEQLLNNNKNKELNLKHLTYAAGAAVGLVFILTYSGTLLNDFESTPKYDEKTGQIAYDSDTRYAQYILNQQGRQPDAQAVAGVKEQLVDNRIQEMKKDGNKSLFFIIAVLLVLWLVHQAHLLDLPH
;
A
#
# COMPACT_ATOMS: atom_id res chain seq x y z
N VAL A 1 8.25 5.23 32.11
CA VAL A 1 9.61 5.72 32.37
C VAL A 1 10.50 4.53 32.14
N SER A 2 11.31 4.56 31.07
CA SER A 2 12.31 3.52 30.80
C SER A 2 13.37 3.56 31.91
N GLU A 3 13.94 2.42 32.29
CA GLU A 3 14.95 2.28 33.32
C GLU A 3 16.21 3.17 33.08
N ASP A 4 16.41 3.66 31.87
CA ASP A 4 17.57 4.46 31.44
C ASP A 4 17.38 5.99 31.50
N GLY A 5 16.32 6.51 32.13
CA GLY A 5 16.11 7.95 32.29
C GLY A 5 15.86 8.73 30.99
N GLN A 6 15.77 8.09 29.84
CA GLN A 6 15.38 8.72 28.57
C GLN A 6 13.88 8.98 28.54
N SER A 7 13.50 10.24 28.33
CA SER A 7 12.10 10.67 28.26
C SER A 7 11.49 10.33 26.90
N GLY A 8 11.33 9.03 26.55
CA GLY A 8 10.76 8.58 25.29
C GLY A 8 10.19 7.17 25.36
N LEU A 9 9.60 6.72 24.26
CA LEU A 9 9.17 5.34 24.09
C LEU A 9 10.40 4.47 23.74
N THR A 10 10.34 3.17 24.06
CA THR A 10 11.40 2.23 23.67
C THR A 10 11.38 2.02 22.15
N GLU A 11 12.54 1.70 21.56
CA GLU A 11 12.70 1.44 20.13
C GLU A 11 11.71 0.35 19.66
N ASP A 12 11.66 -0.78 20.35
CA ASP A 12 10.77 -1.91 20.01
C ASP A 12 9.30 -1.52 20.01
N TYR A 13 8.88 -0.67 20.96
CA TYR A 13 7.51 -0.20 21.03
C TYR A 13 7.18 0.80 19.91
N VAL A 14 8.11 1.68 19.56
CA VAL A 14 7.93 2.64 18.44
C VAL A 14 7.78 1.88 17.12
N PHE A 15 8.63 0.88 16.88
CA PHE A 15 8.66 0.17 15.59
C PHE A 15 7.76 -1.06 15.52
N SER A 16 6.99 -1.39 16.57
CA SER A 16 6.09 -2.55 16.57
C SER A 16 5.00 -2.49 15.49
N TYR A 17 4.74 -1.31 14.90
CA TYR A 17 3.75 -1.09 13.84
C TYR A 17 4.41 -0.60 12.55
N SER A 18 5.54 -1.20 12.19
CA SER A 18 6.26 -0.92 10.94
C SER A 18 5.61 -1.62 9.75
N ASN A 19 5.51 -0.94 8.61
CA ASN A 19 5.03 -1.53 7.36
C ASN A 19 6.06 -2.48 6.75
N GLY A 20 5.56 -3.52 6.08
CA GLY A 20 6.33 -4.31 5.13
C GLY A 20 6.12 -3.88 3.69
N TRP A 21 6.79 -4.53 2.74
CA TRP A 21 6.60 -4.26 1.32
C TRP A 21 5.18 -4.57 0.85
N SER A 22 4.59 -5.66 1.33
CA SER A 22 3.20 -6.02 1.01
C SER A 22 2.21 -4.94 1.46
N ASP A 23 2.47 -4.31 2.61
CA ASP A 23 1.66 -3.22 3.15
C ASP A 23 1.76 -1.94 2.32
N ILE A 24 2.96 -1.63 1.78
CA ILE A 24 3.15 -0.49 0.88
C ILE A 24 2.44 -0.74 -0.45
N ILE A 25 2.57 -1.94 -1.03
CA ILE A 25 1.88 -2.30 -2.28
C ILE A 25 0.36 -2.28 -2.08
N ALA A 26 -0.15 -2.70 -0.92
CA ALA A 26 -1.58 -2.64 -0.57
C ALA A 26 -2.16 -1.22 -0.60
N THR A 27 -1.33 -0.18 -0.54
CA THR A 27 -1.77 1.21 -0.74
C THR A 27 -2.24 1.45 -2.17
N PHE A 28 -1.69 0.74 -3.14
CA PHE A 28 -1.98 0.89 -4.57
C PHE A 28 -2.80 -0.26 -5.16
N ILE A 29 -2.71 -1.45 -4.59
CA ILE A 29 -3.44 -2.66 -5.00
C ILE A 29 -4.30 -3.13 -3.82
N PRO A 30 -5.63 -3.22 -3.98
CA PRO A 30 -6.49 -3.64 -2.88
C PRO A 30 -6.21 -5.09 -2.50
N ASN A 31 -6.33 -5.40 -1.22
CA ASN A 31 -6.14 -6.74 -0.64
C ASN A 31 -4.77 -7.39 -0.87
N TYR A 32 -3.72 -6.60 -1.18
CA TYR A 32 -2.37 -7.14 -1.39
C TYR A 32 -1.69 -7.62 -0.10
N SER A 33 -2.07 -7.09 1.06
CA SER A 33 -1.68 -7.59 2.40
C SER A 33 -2.88 -8.01 3.24
N GLY A 34 -4.04 -8.11 2.61
CA GLY A 34 -5.31 -8.39 3.29
C GLY A 34 -5.94 -7.17 3.95
N GLY A 35 -6.80 -7.43 4.90
CA GLY A 35 -7.63 -6.40 5.55
C GLY A 35 -7.33 -6.24 7.03
N ASP A 36 -8.30 -6.57 7.87
CA ASP A 36 -8.30 -6.36 9.31
C ASP A 36 -7.61 -7.51 10.04
N SER A 37 -6.61 -7.19 10.87
CA SER A 37 -5.88 -8.17 11.68
C SER A 37 -6.67 -8.72 12.86
N ASP A 38 -7.78 -8.07 13.25
CA ASP A 38 -8.63 -8.57 14.34
C ASP A 38 -9.43 -9.81 13.92
N LYS A 39 -9.49 -10.07 12.62
CA LYS A 39 -10.13 -11.25 12.06
C LYS A 39 -9.08 -12.25 11.58
N LEU A 40 -9.10 -13.44 12.14
CA LEU A 40 -8.18 -14.51 11.77
C LEU A 40 -8.20 -14.77 10.25
N GLY A 41 -7.01 -14.89 9.66
CA GLY A 41 -6.84 -15.22 8.25
C GLY A 41 -7.04 -14.06 7.26
N LEU A 42 -7.51 -12.88 7.69
CA LEU A 42 -7.75 -11.76 6.77
C LEU A 42 -6.53 -10.88 6.52
N TYR A 43 -5.62 -10.74 7.48
CA TYR A 43 -4.42 -9.95 7.34
C TYR A 43 -3.19 -10.84 7.33
N TYR A 44 -2.30 -10.61 6.38
CA TYR A 44 -1.06 -11.37 6.18
C TYR A 44 0.14 -10.48 5.84
N GLY A 45 0.04 -9.17 6.14
CA GLY A 45 1.19 -8.25 6.09
C GLY A 45 2.05 -8.30 7.36
N GLU A 46 3.02 -7.40 7.42
CA GLU A 46 4.06 -7.41 8.45
C GLU A 46 3.73 -6.54 9.68
N ILE A 47 2.68 -5.70 9.65
CA ILE A 47 2.31 -4.86 10.79
C ILE A 47 1.78 -5.72 11.94
N GLY A 48 2.18 -5.39 13.16
CA GLY A 48 1.76 -6.13 14.33
C GLY A 48 0.26 -6.19 14.56
N SER A 49 -0.45 -5.10 14.26
CA SER A 49 -1.92 -4.99 14.29
C SER A 49 -2.35 -3.86 13.37
N THR A 50 -3.39 -4.09 12.57
CA THR A 50 -3.96 -3.09 11.67
C THR A 50 -5.46 -3.31 11.52
N SER A 51 -6.22 -2.22 11.36
CA SER A 51 -7.64 -2.26 11.06
C SER A 51 -7.92 -1.43 9.82
N GLY A 52 -8.71 -2.01 8.91
CA GLY A 52 -9.14 -1.34 7.69
C GLY A 52 -8.14 -1.35 6.53
N PRO A 53 -8.65 -1.07 5.33
CA PRO A 53 -7.86 -1.09 4.11
C PRO A 53 -6.97 0.17 4.01
N LYS A 54 -5.73 -0.02 3.53
CA LYS A 54 -4.77 1.07 3.25
C LYS A 54 -4.90 1.63 1.83
N TYR A 55 -5.75 1.04 1.01
CA TYR A 55 -5.89 1.35 -0.41
C TYR A 55 -6.39 2.77 -0.67
N ILE A 56 -5.66 3.53 -1.49
CA ILE A 56 -5.99 4.94 -1.82
C ILE A 56 -7.10 5.08 -2.86
N GLY A 57 -7.50 4.00 -3.51
CA GLY A 57 -8.50 4.00 -4.57
C GLY A 57 -7.91 4.18 -5.98
N ALA A 58 -8.50 3.47 -6.94
CA ALA A 58 -8.06 3.48 -8.34
C ALA A 58 -8.06 4.89 -8.95
N THR A 59 -9.05 5.70 -8.63
CA THR A 59 -9.18 7.08 -9.12
C THR A 59 -8.00 7.94 -8.67
N ILE A 60 -7.68 7.96 -7.36
CA ILE A 60 -6.57 8.76 -6.83
C ILE A 60 -5.25 8.26 -7.41
N PHE A 61 -5.09 6.94 -7.55
CA PHE A 61 -3.90 6.33 -8.14
C PHE A 61 -3.66 6.83 -9.58
N VAL A 62 -4.68 6.77 -10.45
CA VAL A 62 -4.58 7.26 -11.83
C VAL A 62 -4.27 8.75 -11.88
N LEU A 63 -4.97 9.55 -11.07
CA LEU A 63 -4.74 11.00 -11.02
C LEU A 63 -3.34 11.34 -10.50
N MET A 64 -2.82 10.58 -9.54
CA MET A 64 -1.42 10.69 -9.07
C MET A 64 -0.45 10.43 -10.22
N ILE A 65 -0.61 9.35 -10.97
CA ILE A 65 0.24 9.03 -12.14
C ILE A 65 0.13 10.14 -13.20
N LEU A 66 -1.08 10.66 -13.45
CA LEU A 66 -1.28 11.81 -14.34
C LEU A 66 -0.49 13.02 -13.85
N GLY A 67 -0.53 13.32 -12.55
CA GLY A 67 0.23 14.40 -11.93
C GLY A 67 1.74 14.20 -12.08
N LEU A 68 2.24 12.97 -11.87
CA LEU A 68 3.65 12.63 -12.08
C LEU A 68 4.12 12.92 -13.52
N VAL A 69 3.26 12.70 -14.51
CA VAL A 69 3.58 12.93 -15.93
C VAL A 69 3.45 14.40 -16.31
N LEU A 70 2.35 15.05 -15.96
CA LEU A 70 1.99 16.38 -16.45
C LEU A 70 2.60 17.53 -15.65
N VAL A 71 2.64 17.42 -14.32
CA VAL A 71 3.09 18.53 -13.46
C VAL A 71 4.60 18.73 -13.61
N LYS A 72 5.00 19.97 -13.81
CA LYS A 72 6.40 20.39 -13.94
C LYS A 72 6.83 21.27 -12.76
N GLY A 73 8.11 21.29 -12.49
CA GLY A 73 8.70 22.20 -11.51
C GLY A 73 8.78 21.66 -10.08
N PRO A 74 9.14 22.52 -9.10
CA PRO A 74 9.51 22.08 -7.76
C PRO A 74 8.34 21.50 -6.95
N LYS A 75 7.09 21.92 -7.19
CA LYS A 75 5.91 21.42 -6.48
C LYS A 75 5.76 19.91 -6.63
N LYS A 76 5.96 19.37 -7.83
CA LYS A 76 5.95 17.92 -8.08
C LYS A 76 6.99 17.20 -7.25
N TRP A 77 8.23 17.65 -7.36
CA TRP A 77 9.36 16.99 -6.71
C TRP A 77 9.26 17.05 -5.19
N TRP A 78 8.71 18.15 -4.64
CA TRP A 78 8.41 18.24 -3.22
C TRP A 78 7.42 17.16 -2.77
N LEU A 79 6.28 17.00 -3.47
CA LEU A 79 5.29 15.98 -3.15
C LEU A 79 5.85 14.56 -3.30
N VAL A 80 6.61 14.29 -4.36
CA VAL A 80 7.28 13.00 -4.56
C VAL A 80 8.28 12.71 -3.45
N THR A 81 9.08 13.69 -3.05
CA THR A 81 10.05 13.53 -1.95
C THR A 81 9.33 13.22 -0.64
N VAL A 82 8.25 13.93 -0.32
CA VAL A 82 7.43 13.64 0.86
C VAL A 82 6.90 12.21 0.82
N MET A 83 6.36 11.78 -0.32
CA MET A 83 5.84 10.41 -0.47
C MET A 83 6.94 9.36 -0.23
N LEU A 84 8.09 9.51 -0.89
CA LEU A 84 9.19 8.55 -0.78
C LEU A 84 9.77 8.52 0.63
N LEU A 85 10.03 9.69 1.23
CA LEU A 85 10.53 9.78 2.60
C LEU A 85 9.54 9.16 3.59
N THR A 86 8.26 9.43 3.42
CA THR A 86 7.21 8.87 4.27
C THR A 86 7.12 7.35 4.15
N ILE A 87 7.24 6.80 2.95
CA ILE A 87 7.28 5.34 2.75
C ILE A 87 8.47 4.75 3.53
N VAL A 88 9.68 5.30 3.38
CA VAL A 88 10.88 4.83 4.08
C VAL A 88 10.70 4.90 5.61
N LEU A 89 10.18 6.01 6.13
CA LEU A 89 9.92 6.18 7.55
C LEU A 89 8.84 5.22 8.06
N SER A 90 7.80 4.95 7.27
CA SER A 90 6.71 4.07 7.66
C SER A 90 7.13 2.60 7.78
N MET A 91 8.23 2.21 7.13
CA MET A 91 8.75 0.85 7.16
C MET A 91 9.55 0.54 8.45
N GLY A 92 9.85 1.55 9.25
CA GLY A 92 10.43 1.41 10.59
C GLY A 92 11.60 0.44 10.67
N SER A 93 11.51 -0.56 11.55
CA SER A 93 12.53 -1.59 11.72
C SER A 93 12.47 -2.73 10.70
N ASN A 94 11.33 -2.93 9.99
CA ASN A 94 11.19 -4.03 9.03
C ASN A 94 12.11 -3.83 7.83
N HIS A 95 12.21 -2.56 7.34
CA HIS A 95 13.11 -2.20 6.25
C HIS A 95 13.70 -0.83 6.53
N PHE A 96 14.87 -0.53 5.95
CA PHE A 96 15.60 0.72 6.20
C PHE A 96 15.86 0.99 7.70
N ALA A 97 16.05 -0.07 8.50
CA ALA A 97 16.22 0.04 9.95
C ALA A 97 17.31 1.03 10.36
N TRP A 98 18.45 1.07 9.65
CA TRP A 98 19.55 2.00 9.91
C TRP A 98 19.10 3.48 9.85
N PHE A 99 18.26 3.83 8.87
CA PHE A 99 17.76 5.19 8.70
C PHE A 99 16.71 5.53 9.77
N ASN A 100 15.80 4.59 10.03
CA ASN A 100 14.77 4.80 11.06
C ASN A 100 15.35 4.89 12.48
N ARG A 101 16.41 4.11 12.79
CA ARG A 101 17.17 4.25 14.04
C ARG A 101 17.88 5.59 14.13
N PHE A 102 18.53 6.03 13.07
CA PHE A 102 19.11 7.36 13.01
C PHE A 102 18.07 8.46 13.31
N MET A 103 16.86 8.35 12.73
CA MET A 103 15.76 9.29 13.01
C MET A 103 15.29 9.19 14.46
N PHE A 104 15.24 7.97 15.01
CA PHE A 104 14.84 7.73 16.39
C PHE A 104 15.81 8.38 17.40
N ASP A 105 17.12 8.27 17.16
CA ASP A 105 18.16 8.74 18.05
C ASP A 105 18.38 10.26 17.96
N TYR A 106 18.31 10.82 16.75
CA TYR A 106 18.77 12.20 16.51
C TYR A 106 17.65 13.17 16.12
N PHE A 107 16.50 12.69 15.61
CA PHE A 107 15.45 13.62 15.20
C PHE A 107 14.53 13.99 16.37
N PRO A 108 14.36 15.30 16.65
CA PRO A 108 13.55 15.75 17.78
C PRO A 108 12.14 15.20 17.74
N LEU A 109 11.66 14.67 18.86
CA LEU A 109 10.31 14.16 19.07
C LEU A 109 9.97 12.86 18.31
N TYR A 110 10.85 12.32 17.45
CA TYR A 110 10.56 11.07 16.74
C TYR A 110 10.28 9.91 17.71
N ASN A 111 11.03 9.80 18.79
CA ASN A 111 10.86 8.80 19.84
C ASN A 111 9.63 9.02 20.76
N LYS A 112 8.79 10.00 20.47
CA LYS A 112 7.50 10.24 21.16
C LYS A 112 6.31 9.66 20.40
N PHE A 113 6.50 9.34 19.14
CA PHE A 113 5.46 8.76 18.29
C PHE A 113 5.63 7.26 18.17
N ARG A 114 4.54 6.54 18.28
CA ARG A 114 4.49 5.11 17.94
C ARG A 114 3.79 4.93 16.61
N ALA A 115 3.91 3.74 16.05
CA ALA A 115 3.25 3.35 14.81
C ALA A 115 3.69 4.15 13.58
N PRO A 116 4.91 3.87 13.06
CA PRO A 116 5.43 4.48 11.84
C PRO A 116 4.47 4.32 10.64
N SER A 117 3.69 3.24 10.59
CA SER A 117 2.67 3.00 9.56
C SER A 117 1.65 4.13 9.42
N MET A 118 1.37 4.89 10.49
CA MET A 118 0.46 6.05 10.41
C MET A 118 0.97 7.16 9.49
N MET A 119 2.28 7.22 9.24
CA MET A 119 2.85 8.20 8.32
C MET A 119 2.32 8.04 6.89
N MET A 120 1.79 6.87 6.53
CA MET A 120 1.22 6.62 5.19
C MET A 120 0.06 7.57 4.83
N VAL A 121 -0.56 8.25 5.79
CA VAL A 121 -1.52 9.32 5.51
C VAL A 121 -0.92 10.44 4.66
N LEU A 122 0.37 10.74 4.84
CA LEU A 122 1.06 11.75 4.03
C LEU A 122 1.25 11.30 2.57
N VAL A 123 1.42 9.99 2.34
CA VAL A 123 1.42 9.41 0.98
C VAL A 123 0.06 9.64 0.32
N GLN A 124 -1.04 9.34 1.04
CA GLN A 124 -2.39 9.49 0.52
C GLN A 124 -2.73 10.96 0.20
N VAL A 125 -2.39 11.88 1.11
CA VAL A 125 -2.58 13.33 0.90
C VAL A 125 -1.74 13.83 -0.27
N SER A 126 -0.46 13.45 -0.33
CA SER A 126 0.44 13.88 -1.42
C SER A 126 0.00 13.33 -2.77
N ALA A 127 -0.48 12.08 -2.81
CA ALA A 127 -1.05 11.45 -4.01
C ALA A 127 -2.28 12.22 -4.51
N GLY A 128 -3.20 12.57 -3.60
CA GLY A 128 -4.39 13.37 -3.93
C GLY A 128 -4.05 14.77 -4.44
N LEU A 129 -3.12 15.47 -3.78
CA LEU A 129 -2.65 16.80 -4.21
C LEU A 129 -1.97 16.74 -5.58
N LEU A 130 -1.12 15.74 -5.80
CA LEU A 130 -0.47 15.55 -7.09
C LEU A 130 -1.49 15.25 -8.19
N GLY A 131 -2.53 14.47 -7.87
CA GLY A 131 -3.66 14.21 -8.77
C GLY A 131 -4.42 15.46 -9.15
N ILE A 132 -4.75 16.32 -8.19
CA ILE A 132 -5.44 17.61 -8.43
C ILE A 132 -4.60 18.51 -9.33
N LEU A 133 -3.29 18.64 -9.04
CA LEU A 133 -2.36 19.42 -9.87
C LEU A 133 -2.25 18.83 -11.29
N GLY A 134 -2.33 17.50 -11.44
CA GLY A 134 -2.34 16.81 -12.74
C GLY A 134 -3.56 17.16 -13.57
N VAL A 135 -4.75 17.16 -12.96
CA VAL A 135 -6.01 17.55 -13.60
C VAL A 135 -5.98 19.04 -13.97
N GLU A 136 -5.57 19.90 -13.05
CA GLU A 136 -5.38 21.32 -13.33
C GLU A 136 -4.49 21.56 -14.55
N GLN A 137 -3.34 20.87 -14.59
CA GLN A 137 -2.41 20.97 -15.71
C GLN A 137 -3.01 20.45 -17.03
N LEU A 138 -3.81 19.39 -16.97
CA LEU A 138 -4.49 18.83 -18.15
C LEU A 138 -5.49 19.86 -18.74
N LEU A 139 -6.24 20.55 -17.87
CA LEU A 139 -7.26 21.52 -18.28
C LEU A 139 -6.65 22.85 -18.74
N ASN A 140 -5.59 23.32 -18.09
CA ASN A 140 -4.98 24.63 -18.38
C ASN A 140 -4.01 24.62 -19.57
N ASN A 141 -3.54 23.46 -20.02
CA ASN A 141 -2.49 23.35 -21.02
C ASN A 141 -3.04 23.32 -22.46
N ASN A 142 -3.90 24.29 -22.80
CA ASN A 142 -4.61 24.37 -24.09
C ASN A 142 -3.71 24.61 -25.31
N LYS A 143 -2.44 25.05 -25.10
CA LYS A 143 -1.55 25.48 -26.22
C LYS A 143 -0.90 24.33 -26.99
N ASN A 144 -0.89 23.09 -26.45
CA ASN A 144 -0.24 21.94 -27.09
C ASN A 144 -1.11 20.68 -26.98
N LYS A 145 -2.17 20.62 -27.79
CA LYS A 145 -3.16 19.53 -27.80
C LYS A 145 -2.56 18.14 -27.99
N GLU A 146 -1.64 17.98 -28.95
CA GLU A 146 -0.98 16.70 -29.23
C GLU A 146 -0.07 16.23 -28.08
N LEU A 147 0.62 17.16 -27.42
CA LEU A 147 1.51 16.85 -26.30
C LEU A 147 0.71 16.37 -25.08
N ASN A 148 -0.45 16.96 -24.84
CA ASN A 148 -1.35 16.54 -23.75
C ASN A 148 -1.92 15.14 -23.98
N LEU A 149 -2.31 14.80 -25.21
CA LEU A 149 -2.80 13.47 -25.53
C LEU A 149 -1.70 12.41 -25.38
N LYS A 150 -0.47 12.69 -25.82
CA LYS A 150 0.69 11.80 -25.59
C LYS A 150 0.96 11.58 -24.10
N HIS A 151 0.95 12.63 -23.29
CA HIS A 151 1.14 12.52 -21.86
C HIS A 151 0.02 11.74 -21.17
N LEU A 152 -1.24 11.96 -21.57
CA LEU A 152 -2.37 11.18 -21.06
C LEU A 152 -2.22 9.70 -21.43
N THR A 153 -1.79 9.39 -22.64
CA THR A 153 -1.52 8.00 -23.07
C THR A 153 -0.40 7.35 -22.26
N TYR A 154 0.69 8.08 -21.98
CA TYR A 154 1.77 7.58 -21.13
C TYR A 154 1.31 7.36 -19.69
N ALA A 155 0.56 8.30 -19.12
CA ALA A 155 -0.02 8.14 -17.78
C ALA A 155 -0.98 6.95 -17.73
N ALA A 156 -1.82 6.78 -18.76
CA ALA A 156 -2.72 5.64 -18.87
C ALA A 156 -1.96 4.31 -18.96
N GLY A 157 -0.96 4.22 -19.84
CA GLY A 157 -0.12 3.04 -19.97
C GLY A 157 0.61 2.68 -18.69
N ALA A 158 1.16 3.67 -18.00
CA ALA A 158 1.85 3.48 -16.73
C ALA A 158 0.88 3.00 -15.63
N ALA A 159 -0.30 3.63 -15.49
CA ALA A 159 -1.27 3.25 -14.47
C ALA A 159 -1.83 1.84 -14.70
N VAL A 160 -2.29 1.55 -15.91
CA VAL A 160 -2.82 0.22 -16.28
C VAL A 160 -1.73 -0.84 -16.19
N GLY A 161 -0.54 -0.56 -16.74
CA GLY A 161 0.59 -1.48 -16.75
C GLY A 161 1.06 -1.84 -15.34
N LEU A 162 1.20 -0.85 -14.44
CA LEU A 162 1.64 -1.09 -13.08
C LEU A 162 0.61 -1.93 -12.30
N VAL A 163 -0.67 -1.59 -12.37
CA VAL A 163 -1.72 -2.38 -11.68
C VAL A 163 -1.83 -3.78 -12.28
N PHE A 164 -1.75 -3.91 -13.61
CA PHE A 164 -1.75 -5.22 -14.27
C PHE A 164 -0.56 -6.08 -13.81
N ILE A 165 0.66 -5.55 -13.84
CA ILE A 165 1.87 -6.27 -13.40
C ILE A 165 1.72 -6.68 -11.94
N LEU A 166 1.39 -5.77 -11.02
CA LEU A 166 1.25 -6.08 -9.60
C LEU A 166 0.13 -7.08 -9.31
N THR A 167 -0.98 -7.04 -10.07
CA THR A 167 -2.10 -7.99 -9.91
C THR A 167 -1.74 -9.40 -10.39
N TYR A 168 -1.05 -9.51 -11.51
CA TYR A 168 -0.79 -10.82 -12.13
C TYR A 168 0.59 -11.40 -11.82
N SER A 169 1.57 -10.56 -11.49
CA SER A 169 2.91 -10.97 -11.05
C SER A 169 3.13 -10.78 -9.56
N GLY A 170 2.11 -10.35 -8.81
CA GLY A 170 2.20 -10.09 -7.37
C GLY A 170 2.60 -11.32 -6.55
N THR A 171 2.23 -12.51 -7.01
CA THR A 171 2.63 -13.80 -6.42
C THR A 171 4.13 -14.10 -6.52
N LEU A 172 4.88 -13.37 -7.35
CA LEU A 172 6.34 -13.46 -7.40
C LEU A 172 7.02 -12.60 -6.31
N LEU A 173 6.27 -11.65 -5.75
CA LEU A 173 6.77 -10.68 -4.77
C LEU A 173 6.26 -10.95 -3.35
N ASN A 174 5.22 -11.78 -3.20
CA ASN A 174 4.58 -12.11 -1.93
C ASN A 174 4.07 -13.55 -1.99
N ASP A 175 4.27 -14.30 -0.92
CA ASP A 175 3.77 -15.67 -0.74
C ASP A 175 2.32 -15.71 -0.26
N PHE A 176 1.76 -14.57 0.16
CA PHE A 176 0.41 -14.44 0.71
C PHE A 176 0.19 -15.24 2.00
N GLU A 177 1.25 -15.63 2.67
CA GLU A 177 1.21 -16.25 3.99
C GLU A 177 1.39 -15.19 5.08
N SER A 178 0.82 -15.43 6.26
CA SER A 178 1.07 -14.56 7.41
C SER A 178 2.49 -14.82 7.95
N THR A 179 3.21 -13.73 8.26
CA THR A 179 4.54 -13.85 8.86
C THR A 179 4.43 -14.39 10.28
N PRO A 180 4.99 -15.59 10.58
CA PRO A 180 4.99 -16.13 11.92
C PRO A 180 5.80 -15.24 12.88
N LYS A 181 5.31 -15.03 14.09
CA LYS A 181 6.05 -14.34 15.15
C LYS A 181 6.75 -15.37 16.01
N TYR A 182 8.04 -15.15 16.23
CA TYR A 182 8.86 -16.01 17.05
C TYR A 182 9.05 -15.43 18.45
N ASP A 183 9.11 -16.29 19.46
CA ASP A 183 9.53 -15.91 20.81
C ASP A 183 11.04 -15.67 20.82
N GLU A 184 11.47 -14.47 21.19
CA GLU A 184 12.89 -14.06 21.18
C GLU A 184 13.78 -14.90 22.09
N LYS A 185 13.21 -15.47 23.17
CA LYS A 185 13.95 -16.25 24.16
C LYS A 185 14.11 -17.71 23.78
N THR A 186 13.10 -18.27 23.12
CA THR A 186 13.06 -19.71 22.80
C THR A 186 13.31 -20.00 21.33
N GLY A 187 13.20 -18.99 20.44
CA GLY A 187 13.27 -19.16 18.98
C GLY A 187 12.11 -19.98 18.39
N GLN A 188 11.10 -20.31 19.20
CA GLN A 188 9.92 -21.04 18.76
C GLN A 188 8.84 -20.11 18.21
N ILE A 189 7.95 -20.64 17.35
CA ILE A 189 6.81 -19.88 16.84
C ILE A 189 5.87 -19.55 17.99
N ALA A 190 5.83 -18.28 18.38
CA ALA A 190 4.92 -17.78 19.41
C ALA A 190 3.50 -17.58 18.86
N TYR A 191 3.40 -17.15 17.59
CA TYR A 191 2.13 -16.86 16.94
C TYR A 191 2.22 -17.06 15.43
N ASP A 192 1.29 -17.83 14.88
CA ASP A 192 1.07 -17.99 13.44
C ASP A 192 -0.45 -17.88 13.18
N SER A 193 -0.86 -16.79 12.56
CA SER A 193 -2.26 -16.50 12.27
C SER A 193 -2.89 -17.55 11.37
N ASP A 194 -2.16 -18.02 10.37
CA ASP A 194 -2.68 -18.98 9.39
C ASP A 194 -2.86 -20.35 9.98
N THR A 195 -1.93 -20.81 10.82
CA THR A 195 -2.08 -22.06 11.57
C THR A 195 -3.27 -22.00 12.55
N ARG A 196 -3.45 -20.88 13.24
CA ARG A 196 -4.61 -20.69 14.14
C ARG A 196 -5.93 -20.68 13.39
N TYR A 197 -5.97 -20.02 12.24
CA TYR A 197 -7.14 -20.03 11.36
C TYR A 197 -7.47 -21.44 10.89
N ALA A 198 -6.47 -22.19 10.42
CA ALA A 198 -6.65 -23.56 9.98
C ALA A 198 -7.17 -24.47 11.10
N GLN A 199 -6.61 -24.38 12.29
CA GLN A 199 -7.08 -25.12 13.47
C GLN A 199 -8.52 -24.73 13.84
N TYR A 200 -8.86 -23.45 13.80
CA TYR A 200 -10.21 -22.96 14.05
C TYR A 200 -11.22 -23.57 13.07
N ILE A 201 -10.92 -23.56 11.78
CA ILE A 201 -11.80 -24.11 10.73
C ILE A 201 -11.98 -25.63 10.89
N LEU A 202 -10.89 -26.36 11.14
CA LEU A 202 -10.94 -27.81 11.34
C LEU A 202 -11.79 -28.18 12.56
N ASN A 203 -11.61 -27.47 13.67
CA ASN A 203 -12.42 -27.67 14.87
C ASN A 203 -13.92 -27.39 14.63
N GLN A 204 -14.25 -26.34 13.87
CA GLN A 204 -15.63 -26.05 13.47
C GLN A 204 -16.24 -27.17 12.62
N GLN A 205 -15.44 -27.87 11.84
CA GLN A 205 -15.85 -29.01 11.02
C GLN A 205 -15.85 -30.32 11.81
N GLY A 206 -15.52 -30.33 13.10
CA GLY A 206 -15.37 -31.52 13.92
C GLY A 206 -14.22 -32.43 13.52
N ARG A 207 -13.23 -31.91 12.79
CA ARG A 207 -12.02 -32.64 12.35
C ARG A 207 -10.85 -32.37 13.29
N GLN A 208 -10.04 -33.39 13.50
CA GLN A 208 -8.79 -33.23 14.25
C GLN A 208 -7.79 -32.40 13.45
N PRO A 209 -7.15 -31.37 14.05
CA PRO A 209 -6.17 -30.53 13.39
C PRO A 209 -4.78 -31.21 13.33
N ASP A 210 -4.67 -32.31 12.58
CA ASP A 210 -3.36 -32.91 12.27
C ASP A 210 -2.57 -32.01 11.30
N ALA A 211 -1.27 -32.28 11.19
CA ALA A 211 -0.36 -31.44 10.39
C ALA A 211 -0.76 -31.40 8.90
N GLN A 212 -1.26 -32.51 8.34
CA GLN A 212 -1.64 -32.58 6.93
C GLN A 212 -2.94 -31.79 6.68
N ALA A 213 -3.94 -31.92 7.57
CA ALA A 213 -5.18 -31.18 7.47
C ALA A 213 -4.95 -29.68 7.63
N VAL A 214 -4.08 -29.26 8.57
CA VAL A 214 -3.69 -27.85 8.76
C VAL A 214 -3.03 -27.30 7.51
N ALA A 215 -2.06 -28.04 6.93
CA ALA A 215 -1.39 -27.64 5.69
C ALA A 215 -2.38 -27.44 4.53
N GLY A 216 -3.32 -28.38 4.35
CA GLY A 216 -4.35 -28.27 3.31
C GLY A 216 -5.28 -27.06 3.47
N VAL A 217 -5.65 -26.70 4.70
CA VAL A 217 -6.44 -25.49 4.94
C VAL A 217 -5.63 -24.22 4.70
N LYS A 218 -4.33 -24.21 5.07
CA LYS A 218 -3.43 -23.06 4.77
C LYS A 218 -3.26 -22.83 3.27
N GLU A 219 -3.07 -23.88 2.49
CA GLU A 219 -2.97 -23.80 1.03
C GLU A 219 -4.26 -23.19 0.43
N GLN A 220 -5.42 -23.68 0.84
CA GLN A 220 -6.71 -23.10 0.42
C GLN A 220 -6.87 -21.63 0.83
N LEU A 221 -6.37 -21.25 2.00
CA LEU A 221 -6.41 -19.87 2.47
C LEU A 221 -5.57 -18.97 1.58
N VAL A 222 -4.36 -19.37 1.23
CA VAL A 222 -3.45 -18.65 0.33
C VAL A 222 -4.09 -18.51 -1.06
N ASP A 223 -4.63 -19.59 -1.62
CA ASP A 223 -5.31 -19.55 -2.91
C ASP A 223 -6.50 -18.57 -2.91
N ASN A 224 -7.29 -18.56 -1.85
CA ASN A 224 -8.41 -17.63 -1.71
C ASN A 224 -7.93 -16.17 -1.65
N ARG A 225 -6.84 -15.88 -0.92
CA ARG A 225 -6.23 -14.55 -0.84
C ARG A 225 -5.76 -14.07 -2.21
N ILE A 226 -5.11 -14.94 -2.98
CA ILE A 226 -4.65 -14.64 -4.35
C ILE A 226 -5.85 -14.35 -5.26
N GLN A 227 -6.92 -15.15 -5.17
CA GLN A 227 -8.13 -14.95 -5.97
C GLN A 227 -8.83 -13.62 -5.62
N GLU A 228 -9.01 -13.32 -4.34
CA GLU A 228 -9.64 -12.04 -3.92
C GLU A 228 -8.77 -10.84 -4.32
N MET A 229 -7.44 -10.91 -4.17
CA MET A 229 -6.53 -9.86 -4.64
C MET A 229 -6.66 -9.66 -6.17
N LYS A 230 -6.67 -10.74 -6.97
CA LYS A 230 -6.84 -10.65 -8.42
C LYS A 230 -8.21 -10.09 -8.82
N LYS A 231 -9.28 -10.50 -8.14
CA LYS A 231 -10.63 -10.00 -8.36
C LYS A 231 -10.73 -8.49 -8.11
N ASP A 232 -10.14 -8.02 -7.01
CA ASP A 232 -10.15 -6.59 -6.68
C ASP A 232 -9.15 -5.78 -7.51
N GLY A 233 -8.02 -6.37 -7.89
CA GLY A 233 -7.12 -5.80 -8.89
C GLY A 233 -7.82 -5.58 -10.25
N ASN A 234 -8.63 -6.55 -10.70
CA ASN A 234 -9.42 -6.40 -11.93
C ASN A 234 -10.52 -5.33 -11.80
N LYS A 235 -11.17 -5.20 -10.64
CA LYS A 235 -12.08 -4.07 -10.39
C LYS A 235 -11.33 -2.74 -10.46
N SER A 236 -10.13 -2.67 -9.90
CA SER A 236 -9.29 -1.48 -9.98
C SER A 236 -8.92 -1.13 -11.42
N LEU A 237 -8.56 -2.12 -12.24
CA LEU A 237 -8.31 -1.92 -13.68
C LEU A 237 -9.55 -1.38 -14.39
N PHE A 238 -10.74 -1.90 -14.10
CA PHE A 238 -11.98 -1.39 -14.66
C PHE A 238 -12.22 0.09 -14.28
N PHE A 239 -12.06 0.46 -13.00
CA PHE A 239 -12.19 1.85 -12.57
C PHE A 239 -11.12 2.76 -13.17
N ILE A 240 -9.89 2.29 -13.31
CA ILE A 240 -8.79 3.01 -13.98
C ILE A 240 -9.20 3.35 -15.41
N ILE A 241 -9.67 2.37 -16.18
CA ILE A 241 -10.11 2.56 -17.56
C ILE A 241 -11.28 3.54 -17.63
N ALA A 242 -12.25 3.43 -16.72
CA ALA A 242 -13.39 4.34 -16.64
C ALA A 242 -12.96 5.80 -16.37
N VAL A 243 -12.05 6.02 -15.41
CA VAL A 243 -11.50 7.35 -15.12
C VAL A 243 -10.71 7.91 -16.30
N LEU A 244 -9.90 7.10 -16.94
CA LEU A 244 -9.16 7.52 -18.14
C LEU A 244 -10.08 7.89 -19.32
N LEU A 245 -11.18 7.16 -19.49
CA LEU A 245 -12.20 7.50 -20.47
C LEU A 245 -12.84 8.86 -20.16
N VAL A 246 -13.21 9.10 -18.90
CA VAL A 246 -13.76 10.39 -18.48
C VAL A 246 -12.76 11.53 -18.71
N LEU A 247 -11.50 11.35 -18.33
CA LEU A 247 -10.44 12.34 -18.57
C LEU A 247 -10.25 12.62 -20.06
N TRP A 248 -10.30 11.58 -20.90
CA TRP A 248 -10.22 11.74 -22.35
C TRP A 248 -11.43 12.51 -22.91
N LEU A 249 -12.65 12.17 -22.48
CA LEU A 249 -13.87 12.87 -22.91
C LEU A 249 -13.85 14.35 -22.47
N VAL A 250 -13.45 14.64 -21.23
CA VAL A 250 -13.32 15.99 -20.73
C VAL A 250 -12.28 16.78 -21.53
N HIS A 251 -11.15 16.16 -21.83
CA HIS A 251 -10.14 16.77 -22.70
C HIS A 251 -10.68 17.08 -24.09
N GLN A 252 -11.45 16.16 -24.72
CA GLN A 252 -12.07 16.40 -26.01
C GLN A 252 -13.13 17.50 -25.97
N ALA A 253 -14.02 17.48 -24.98
CA ALA A 253 -15.05 18.51 -24.81
C ALA A 253 -14.44 19.91 -24.64
N HIS A 254 -13.41 20.04 -23.81
CA HIS A 254 -12.69 21.30 -23.59
C HIS A 254 -12.01 21.82 -24.88
N LEU A 255 -11.71 20.95 -25.84
CA LEU A 255 -11.15 21.34 -27.13
C LEU A 255 -12.21 21.90 -28.08
N LEU A 256 -13.51 21.53 -27.91
CA LEU A 256 -14.63 21.99 -28.73
C LEU A 256 -15.19 23.36 -28.28
N ASP A 257 -15.03 23.68 -26.99
CA ASP A 257 -15.56 24.92 -26.38
C ASP A 257 -14.63 26.14 -26.51
N LEU A 258 -13.45 25.97 -27.08
CA LEU A 258 -12.51 27.08 -27.28
C LEU A 258 -12.86 27.85 -28.57
N PRO A 259 -13.16 29.18 -28.49
CA PRO A 259 -13.30 30.00 -29.68
C PRO A 259 -12.00 30.00 -30.50
N HIS A 260 -12.14 29.82 -31.79
CA HIS A 260 -11.06 29.82 -32.78
C HIS A 260 -10.38 31.17 -32.89
#